data_de303102b7ae65ca54724c45a5b1ac66
#
_entry.id   de303102b7ae65ca54724c45a5b1ac66
#
_cell.length_a   1.000
_cell.length_b   1.000
_cell.length_c   1.000
_cell.angle_alpha   90.00
_cell.angle_beta   90.00
_cell.angle_gamma   90.00
#
_symmetry.space_group_name_H-M   'P 1'
#
loop_
_entity.id
_entity.type
_entity.pdbx_description
1 polymer ?
#
loop_
_entity_poly.entity_id
_entity_poly.type
_entity_poly.pdbx_seq_one_letter_code
_entity_poly.pdbx_strand_id
1 'polypeptide(L)'
;MDIKYIPGDLVIYASLIKEPVAEICEVHETSYTIKFMHGNFVKVTSKEIKPIIITPEILQKNGWVKEVMSRGVKNSHWVYTKPDIEEYGYFPIYIEKGIGDEFDVYPFTDNNVCTQIAYIKYVHQLQHLLFGLGINHEMEV
;
A
#
# COMPACT_ATOMS: atom_id res chain seq x y z
N MET A 1 5.46 -5.21 17.95
CA MET A 1 6.39 -5.45 16.81
C MET A 1 6.73 -4.11 16.19
N ASP A 2 7.99 -3.77 16.16
CA ASP A 2 8.41 -2.50 15.58
C ASP A 2 8.33 -2.54 14.07
N ILE A 3 7.60 -1.60 13.50
CA ILE A 3 7.51 -1.44 12.05
C ILE A 3 8.85 -0.87 11.56
N LYS A 4 9.43 -1.53 10.58
CA LYS A 4 10.64 -1.05 9.91
C LYS A 4 10.29 -0.41 8.59
N TYR A 5 10.75 0.81 8.40
CA TYR A 5 10.56 1.56 7.17
C TYR A 5 11.82 1.53 6.32
N ILE A 6 11.65 1.67 5.02
CA ILE A 6 12.73 1.81 4.04
C ILE A 6 12.58 3.13 3.27
N PRO A 7 13.64 3.63 2.62
CA PRO A 7 13.52 4.84 1.79
C PRO A 7 12.41 4.70 0.74
N GLY A 8 11.62 5.74 0.59
CA GLY A 8 10.43 5.77 -0.28
C GLY A 8 9.11 5.49 0.43
N ASP A 9 9.12 4.94 1.63
CA ASP A 9 7.91 4.67 2.39
C ASP A 9 7.20 5.97 2.79
N LEU A 10 5.88 5.98 2.62
CA LEU A 10 5.02 7.07 3.08
C LEU A 10 4.58 6.82 4.52
N VAL A 11 4.69 7.84 5.35
CA VAL A 11 4.35 7.79 6.77
C VAL A 11 3.62 9.06 7.18
N ILE A 12 3.03 9.04 8.37
CA ILE A 12 2.47 10.22 9.03
C ILE A 12 3.45 10.69 10.11
N TYR A 13 3.76 11.99 10.12
CA TYR A 13 4.48 12.63 11.21
C TYR A 13 3.50 12.94 12.33
N ALA A 14 3.51 12.11 13.37
CA ALA A 14 2.52 12.13 14.44
C ALA A 14 2.75 13.20 15.51
N SER A 15 3.89 13.89 15.48
CA SER A 15 4.23 14.92 16.48
C SER A 15 3.57 16.28 16.25
N LEU A 16 2.93 16.47 15.09
CA LEU A 16 2.19 17.69 14.77
C LEU A 16 0.69 17.45 14.78
N ILE A 17 -0.08 18.44 15.19
CA ILE A 17 -1.55 18.35 15.28
C ILE A 17 -2.20 17.97 13.93
N LYS A 18 -1.65 18.47 12.83
CA LYS A 18 -2.18 18.18 11.47
C LYS A 18 -1.72 16.84 10.90
N GLU A 19 -0.87 16.13 11.62
CA GLU A 19 -0.34 14.83 11.19
C GLU A 19 0.04 14.77 9.70
N PRO A 20 0.98 15.61 9.24
CA PRO A 20 1.31 15.67 7.81
C PRO A 20 1.93 14.37 7.30
N VAL A 21 1.68 14.09 6.03
CA VAL A 21 2.32 12.98 5.32
C VAL A 21 3.75 13.34 4.97
N ALA A 22 4.65 12.38 5.11
CA ALA A 22 6.05 12.52 4.76
C ALA A 22 6.58 11.23 4.13
N GLU A 23 7.71 11.34 3.46
CA GLU A 23 8.41 10.21 2.85
C GLU A 23 9.69 9.92 3.63
N ILE A 24 9.96 8.65 3.88
CA ILE A 24 11.25 8.21 4.44
C ILE A 24 12.32 8.42 3.36
N CYS A 25 13.33 9.23 3.66
CA CYS A 25 14.46 9.49 2.76
C CYS A 25 15.71 8.72 3.15
N GLU A 26 15.99 8.63 4.44
CA GLU A 26 17.16 7.95 4.97
C GLU A 26 16.78 7.13 6.20
N VAL A 27 17.42 5.98 6.34
CA VAL A 27 17.29 5.11 7.51
C VAL A 27 18.62 5.10 8.25
N HIS A 28 18.58 5.46 9.52
CA HIS A 28 19.73 5.45 10.42
C HIS A 28 19.56 4.37 11.49
N GLU A 29 20.58 4.12 12.29
CA GLU A 29 20.54 3.07 13.31
C GLU A 29 19.38 3.21 14.30
N THR A 30 19.09 4.44 14.75
CA THR A 30 18.06 4.73 15.76
C THR A 30 17.05 5.78 15.32
N SER A 31 17.11 6.24 14.08
CA SER A 31 16.29 7.35 13.59
C SER A 31 16.04 7.25 12.08
N TYR A 32 15.18 8.14 11.59
CA TYR A 32 14.87 8.29 10.17
C TYR A 32 14.99 9.75 9.78
N THR A 33 15.37 10.01 8.53
CA THR A 33 15.20 11.32 7.94
C THR A 33 13.97 11.28 7.06
N ILE A 34 13.00 12.14 7.33
CA ILE A 34 11.76 12.25 6.55
C ILE A 34 11.75 13.56 5.77
N LYS A 35 11.06 13.54 4.63
CA LYS A 35 10.84 14.70 3.78
C LYS A 35 9.34 14.98 3.69
N PHE A 36 8.92 16.20 4.04
CA PHE A 36 7.55 16.64 3.85
C PHE A 36 7.27 16.98 2.38
N MET A 37 6.00 16.99 1.99
CA MET A 37 5.59 17.31 0.62
C MET A 37 6.05 18.70 0.16
N HIS A 38 6.18 19.65 1.07
CA HIS A 38 6.70 20.99 0.77
C HIS A 38 8.23 21.06 0.68
N GLY A 39 8.94 19.95 0.85
CA GLY A 39 10.38 19.84 0.60
C GLY A 39 11.30 19.93 1.81
N ASN A 40 10.81 20.21 3.02
CA ASN A 40 11.62 20.27 4.22
C ASN A 40 11.95 18.85 4.74
N PHE A 41 13.16 18.72 5.31
CA PHE A 41 13.64 17.48 5.91
C PHE A 41 13.69 17.59 7.43
N VAL A 42 13.34 16.51 8.11
CA VAL A 42 13.40 16.42 9.58
C VAL A 42 13.93 15.04 9.97
N LYS A 43 14.78 15.01 10.99
CA LYS A 43 15.24 13.76 11.61
C LYS A 43 14.28 13.39 12.73
N VAL A 44 13.76 12.16 12.70
CA VAL A 44 12.74 11.69 13.64
C VAL A 44 13.10 10.30 14.17
N THR A 45 12.52 9.96 15.32
CA THR A 45 12.57 8.59 15.85
C THR A 45 11.33 7.82 15.41
N SER A 46 11.36 6.49 15.57
CA SER A 46 10.21 5.63 15.24
C SER A 46 8.95 5.98 16.03
N LYS A 47 9.07 6.63 17.18
CA LYS A 47 7.94 7.05 18.02
C LYS A 47 7.21 8.27 17.48
N GLU A 48 7.86 9.04 16.63
CA GLU A 48 7.30 10.28 16.07
C GLU A 48 6.57 10.07 14.75
N ILE A 49 6.67 8.88 14.17
CA ILE A 49 6.04 8.53 12.89
C ILE A 49 5.13 7.33 13.07
N LYS A 50 4.09 7.26 12.26
CA LYS A 50 3.18 6.12 12.23
C LYS A 50 2.84 5.74 10.78
N PRO A 51 2.46 4.47 10.54
CA PRO A 51 2.09 4.03 9.20
C PRO A 51 0.74 4.63 8.77
N ILE A 52 0.53 4.70 7.46
CA ILE A 52 -0.73 5.15 6.88
C ILE A 52 -1.59 3.93 6.59
N ILE A 53 -2.80 3.90 7.13
CA ILE A 53 -3.76 2.82 6.87
C ILE A 53 -4.29 2.97 5.44
N ILE A 54 -4.32 1.86 4.69
CA ILE A 54 -4.91 1.83 3.35
C ILE A 54 -6.41 2.02 3.48
N THR A 55 -6.97 2.90 2.66
CA THR A 55 -8.41 3.10 2.54
C THR A 55 -8.84 2.92 1.07
N PRO A 56 -10.12 2.65 0.81
CA PRO A 56 -10.64 2.63 -0.55
C PRO A 56 -10.31 3.89 -1.35
N GLU A 57 -10.34 5.05 -0.69
CA GLU A 57 -10.03 6.34 -1.31
C GLU A 57 -8.57 6.42 -1.76
N ILE A 58 -7.64 5.92 -0.93
CA ILE A 58 -6.21 5.86 -1.29
C ILE A 58 -6.00 4.91 -2.48
N LEU A 59 -6.64 3.75 -2.49
CA LEU A 59 -6.55 2.83 -3.62
C LEU A 59 -7.04 3.47 -4.91
N GLN A 60 -8.21 4.09 -4.89
CA GLN A 60 -8.79 4.75 -6.05
C GLN A 60 -7.92 5.91 -6.55
N LYS A 61 -7.37 6.69 -5.64
CA LYS A 61 -6.45 7.80 -5.96
C LYS A 61 -5.20 7.32 -6.70
N ASN A 62 -4.78 6.09 -6.45
CA ASN A 62 -3.61 5.48 -7.08
C ASN A 62 -3.94 4.59 -8.28
N GLY A 63 -5.11 4.73 -8.84
CA GLY A 63 -5.51 4.04 -10.08
C GLY A 63 -6.09 2.65 -9.90
N TRP A 64 -6.35 2.23 -8.66
CA TRP A 64 -7.06 0.99 -8.40
C TRP A 64 -8.55 1.18 -8.64
N VAL A 65 -9.15 0.28 -9.39
CA VAL A 65 -10.56 0.33 -9.79
C VAL A 65 -11.34 -0.76 -9.06
N LYS A 66 -12.47 -0.38 -8.49
CA LYS A 66 -13.37 -1.31 -7.81
C LYS A 66 -14.22 -2.06 -8.82
N GLU A 67 -14.12 -3.38 -8.80
CA GLU A 67 -14.86 -4.27 -9.70
C GLU A 67 -15.60 -5.36 -8.93
N VAL A 68 -16.68 -5.86 -9.50
CA VAL A 68 -17.39 -7.02 -8.96
C VAL A 68 -16.82 -8.29 -9.57
N MET A 69 -16.34 -9.19 -8.74
CA MET A 69 -15.99 -10.53 -9.16
C MET A 69 -17.09 -11.50 -8.77
N SER A 70 -17.61 -12.20 -9.76
CA SER A 70 -18.56 -13.30 -9.55
C SER A 70 -17.79 -14.62 -9.56
N ARG A 71 -17.64 -15.23 -8.39
CA ARG A 71 -17.18 -16.62 -8.28
C ARG A 71 -18.39 -17.53 -8.11
N GLY A 72 -19.01 -17.93 -9.23
CA GLY A 72 -20.23 -18.73 -9.19
C GLY A 72 -21.45 -17.92 -8.70
N VAL A 73 -22.60 -18.57 -8.62
CA VAL A 73 -23.92 -17.92 -8.46
C VAL A 73 -24.15 -17.27 -7.09
N LYS A 74 -23.33 -17.54 -6.09
CA LYS A 74 -23.62 -17.12 -4.71
C LYS A 74 -22.61 -16.14 -4.08
N ASN A 75 -21.45 -15.87 -4.69
CA ASN A 75 -20.39 -15.11 -4.06
C ASN A 75 -19.82 -14.03 -4.97
N SER A 76 -20.65 -13.05 -5.35
CA SER A 76 -20.12 -11.82 -5.89
C SER A 76 -19.54 -10.97 -4.77
N HIS A 77 -18.31 -10.52 -4.92
CA HIS A 77 -17.64 -9.63 -3.99
C HIS A 77 -16.87 -8.55 -4.73
N TRP A 78 -16.56 -7.48 -4.00
CA TRP A 78 -15.84 -6.36 -4.57
C TRP A 78 -14.33 -6.57 -4.43
N VAL A 79 -13.63 -6.35 -5.53
CA VAL A 79 -12.16 -6.35 -5.55
C VAL A 79 -11.65 -5.06 -6.18
N TYR A 80 -10.42 -4.72 -5.89
CA TYR A 80 -9.70 -3.62 -6.54
C TYR A 80 -8.70 -4.20 -7.52
N THR A 81 -8.72 -3.69 -8.75
CA THR A 81 -7.78 -4.05 -9.81
C THR A 81 -7.06 -2.81 -10.31
N LYS A 82 -5.88 -2.97 -10.85
CA LYS A 82 -5.12 -1.86 -11.42
C LYS A 82 -4.87 -2.14 -12.91
N PRO A 83 -5.65 -1.53 -13.82
CA PRO A 83 -5.60 -1.86 -15.24
C PRO A 83 -4.24 -1.70 -15.91
N ASP A 84 -3.43 -0.73 -15.49
CA ASP A 84 -2.10 -0.49 -16.03
C ASP A 84 -1.12 -1.63 -15.75
N ILE A 85 -1.35 -2.44 -14.73
CA ILE A 85 -0.52 -3.62 -14.46
C ILE A 85 -0.59 -4.62 -15.62
N GLU A 86 -1.78 -4.84 -16.17
CA GLU A 86 -1.98 -5.71 -17.33
C GLU A 86 -1.35 -5.15 -18.61
N GLU A 87 -1.42 -3.83 -18.81
CA GLU A 87 -0.84 -3.17 -19.98
C GLU A 87 0.67 -3.37 -20.09
N TYR A 88 1.37 -3.48 -18.96
CA TYR A 88 2.81 -3.71 -18.92
C TYR A 88 3.21 -5.19 -18.96
N GLY A 89 2.24 -6.10 -19.16
CA GLY A 89 2.51 -7.53 -19.27
C GLY A 89 2.71 -8.27 -17.95
N TYR A 90 2.35 -7.63 -16.84
CA TYR A 90 2.34 -8.27 -15.53
C TYR A 90 1.06 -9.06 -15.31
N PHE A 91 1.12 -10.06 -14.43
CA PHE A 91 -0.09 -10.77 -14.01
C PHE A 91 -1.02 -9.82 -13.25
N PRO A 92 -2.34 -9.89 -13.50
CA PRO A 92 -3.29 -9.09 -12.74
C PRO A 92 -3.19 -9.41 -11.24
N ILE A 93 -3.27 -8.36 -10.42
CA ILE A 93 -3.28 -8.47 -8.97
C ILE A 93 -4.63 -7.95 -8.49
N TYR A 94 -5.27 -8.71 -7.62
CA TYR A 94 -6.52 -8.33 -6.98
C TYR A 94 -6.29 -8.01 -5.51
N ILE A 95 -6.91 -6.95 -5.05
CA ILE A 95 -6.96 -6.56 -3.65
C ILE A 95 -8.40 -6.66 -3.18
N GLU A 96 -8.66 -7.49 -2.18
CA GLU A 96 -9.99 -7.69 -1.63
C GLU A 96 -10.02 -7.21 -0.18
N LYS A 97 -11.09 -6.52 0.21
CA LYS A 97 -11.30 -6.12 1.60
C LYS A 97 -11.44 -7.36 2.47
N GLY A 98 -10.53 -7.52 3.41
CA GLY A 98 -10.57 -8.58 4.40
C GLY A 98 -11.34 -8.17 5.66
N ILE A 99 -11.01 -8.81 6.77
CA ILE A 99 -11.59 -8.53 8.07
C ILE A 99 -10.91 -7.29 8.67
N GLY A 100 -11.71 -6.36 9.22
CA GLY A 100 -11.17 -5.13 9.81
C GLY A 100 -10.55 -4.19 8.78
N ASP A 101 -9.33 -3.72 9.05
CA ASP A 101 -8.60 -2.78 8.18
C ASP A 101 -7.64 -3.48 7.21
N GLU A 102 -7.65 -4.81 7.19
CA GLU A 102 -6.75 -5.58 6.36
C GLU A 102 -7.32 -5.83 4.97
N PHE A 103 -6.43 -5.97 3.99
CA PHE A 103 -6.75 -6.34 2.63
C PHE A 103 -5.97 -7.60 2.25
N ASP A 104 -6.66 -8.51 1.58
CA ASP A 104 -6.06 -9.71 1.00
C ASP A 104 -5.58 -9.40 -0.41
N VAL A 105 -4.39 -9.87 -0.74
CA VAL A 105 -3.81 -9.68 -2.08
C VAL A 105 -3.60 -11.04 -2.72
N TYR A 106 -4.10 -11.21 -3.95
CA TYR A 106 -3.86 -12.41 -4.75
C TYR A 106 -3.54 -12.09 -6.20
N PRO A 107 -2.68 -12.92 -6.84
CA PRO A 107 -2.55 -12.88 -8.28
C PRO A 107 -3.79 -13.54 -8.90
N PHE A 108 -4.20 -13.03 -10.05
CA PHE A 108 -5.19 -13.73 -10.86
C PHE A 108 -4.50 -14.83 -11.65
N THR A 109 -5.05 -16.05 -11.57
CA THR A 109 -4.63 -17.16 -12.42
C THR A 109 -5.84 -17.64 -13.24
N ASP A 110 -5.59 -18.04 -14.48
CA ASP A 110 -6.64 -18.51 -15.40
C ASP A 110 -7.42 -19.72 -14.88
N ASN A 111 -6.91 -20.40 -13.87
CA ASN A 111 -7.52 -21.61 -13.30
C ASN A 111 -8.50 -21.32 -12.16
N ASN A 112 -8.87 -20.09 -11.90
CA ASN A 112 -9.73 -19.67 -10.78
C ASN A 112 -9.21 -20.09 -9.38
N VAL A 113 -7.97 -20.54 -9.28
CA VAL A 113 -7.33 -20.83 -8.01
C VAL A 113 -6.59 -19.58 -7.56
N CYS A 114 -7.24 -18.82 -6.70
CA CYS A 114 -6.62 -17.66 -6.11
C CYS A 114 -5.94 -18.05 -4.81
N THR A 115 -4.61 -18.13 -4.85
CA THR A 115 -3.81 -18.29 -3.65
C THR A 115 -3.46 -16.90 -3.13
N GLN A 116 -3.90 -16.60 -1.93
CA GLN A 116 -3.51 -15.38 -1.26
C GLN A 116 -1.98 -15.31 -1.10
N ILE A 117 -1.39 -14.20 -1.53
CA ILE A 117 0.06 -14.01 -1.45
C ILE A 117 0.48 -13.04 -0.35
N ALA A 118 -0.42 -12.19 0.11
CA ALA A 118 -0.11 -11.22 1.16
C ALA A 118 -1.36 -10.70 1.85
N TYR A 119 -1.17 -10.25 3.08
CA TYR A 119 -2.09 -9.36 3.79
C TYR A 119 -1.44 -7.98 3.85
N ILE A 120 -2.20 -6.95 3.56
CA ILE A 120 -1.73 -5.58 3.70
C ILE A 120 -2.72 -4.75 4.50
N LYS A 121 -2.19 -3.88 5.32
CA LYS A 121 -2.96 -2.93 6.13
C LYS A 121 -2.49 -1.50 5.87
N TYR A 122 -1.22 -1.34 5.61
CA TYR A 122 -0.56 -0.04 5.52
C TYR A 122 -0.05 0.24 4.11
N VAL A 123 -0.04 1.53 3.75
CA VAL A 123 0.44 2.00 2.44
C VAL A 123 1.85 1.49 2.13
N HIS A 124 2.78 1.57 3.09
CA HIS A 124 4.15 1.10 2.86
C HIS A 124 4.24 -0.40 2.56
N GLN A 125 3.33 -1.21 3.11
CA GLN A 125 3.28 -2.64 2.78
C GLN A 125 2.89 -2.87 1.31
N LEU A 126 1.94 -2.10 0.80
CA LEU A 126 1.58 -2.15 -0.63
C LEU A 126 2.74 -1.64 -1.49
N GLN A 127 3.42 -0.57 -1.08
CA GLN A 127 4.62 -0.09 -1.77
C GLN A 127 5.71 -1.17 -1.86
N HIS A 128 5.99 -1.87 -0.76
CA HIS A 128 6.98 -2.95 -0.74
C HIS A 128 6.57 -4.12 -1.64
N LEU A 129 5.30 -4.49 -1.63
CA LEU A 129 4.79 -5.56 -2.48
C LEU A 129 4.94 -5.22 -3.97
N LEU A 130 4.52 -4.02 -4.37
CA LEU A 130 4.65 -3.56 -5.76
C LEU A 130 6.12 -3.47 -6.19
N PHE A 131 6.98 -2.94 -5.33
CA PHE A 131 8.41 -2.91 -5.58
C PHE A 131 9.00 -4.31 -5.77
N GLY A 132 8.65 -5.25 -4.90
CA GLY A 132 9.11 -6.64 -4.99
C GLY A 132 8.65 -7.37 -6.25
N LEU A 133 7.52 -6.93 -6.83
CA LEU A 133 7.00 -7.46 -8.09
C LEU A 133 7.51 -6.70 -9.32
N GLY A 134 8.36 -5.70 -9.15
CA GLY A 134 8.88 -4.88 -10.24
C GLY A 134 7.86 -3.89 -10.81
N ILE A 135 6.80 -3.60 -10.08
CA ILE A 135 5.73 -2.68 -10.47
C ILE A 135 5.99 -1.30 -9.86
N ASN A 136 5.54 -0.24 -10.53
CA ASN A 136 5.64 1.11 -9.97
C ASN A 136 4.98 1.17 -8.59
N HIS A 137 5.77 1.52 -7.58
CA HIS A 137 5.36 1.54 -6.18
C HIS A 137 5.17 2.97 -5.62
N GLU A 138 5.31 3.98 -6.45
CA GLU A 138 5.01 5.35 -6.05
C GLU A 138 3.52 5.49 -5.78
N MET A 139 3.18 6.10 -4.66
CA MET A 139 1.78 6.27 -4.24
C MET A 139 1.53 7.70 -3.75
N GLU A 140 0.30 8.11 -3.93
CA GLU A 140 -0.26 9.33 -3.33
C GLU A 140 -1.22 8.95 -2.20
N VAL A 141 -1.30 9.79 -1.20
CA VAL A 141 -2.22 9.59 -0.08
C VAL A 141 -3.01 10.85 0.28
#